data_130a524f608a1c93d1d82624715d5d5e
#
_entry.id   130a524f608a1c93d1d82624715d5d5e
#
_cell.length_a   1.000
_cell.length_b   1.000
_cell.length_c   1.000
_cell.angle_alpha   90.00
_cell.angle_beta   90.00
_cell.angle_gamma   90.00
#
_symmetry.space_group_name_H-M   'P 1'
#
loop_
_entity.id
_entity.type
_entity.pdbx_description
1 polymer ?
#
loop_
_entity_poly.entity_id
_entity_poly.type
_entity_poly.pdbx_seq_one_letter_code
_entity_poly.pdbx_strand_id
1 'polypeptide(L)'
;MCRVIIADDEPKVLLLIRNLIQWEELGLELVATANDGISALDLIEELHPDIVITDIRMPGYDGIELIEKAKALDPRIDFIIISGYRHFNYAQKAIRFGVEDYLLKPLKALEINQTLRKMTEKYKERDKAKQREEQYSARIEDDAKKRQEQFIASLLAEKSDGAAPATVDSVN
;
A
#
# COMPACT_ATOMS: atom_id res chain seq x y z
N MET A 1 -4.17 -8.65 3.01
CA MET A 1 -3.27 -8.81 4.18
C MET A 1 -2.05 -7.95 3.97
N CYS A 2 -1.66 -7.16 4.97
CA CYS A 2 -0.42 -6.37 4.89
C CYS A 2 0.79 -7.25 5.17
N ARG A 3 1.81 -7.13 4.34
CA ARG A 3 3.03 -7.95 4.40
C ARG A 3 4.09 -7.25 5.24
N VAL A 4 4.63 -7.95 6.22
CA VAL A 4 5.58 -7.41 7.21
C VAL A 4 6.91 -8.16 7.17
N ILE A 5 8.00 -7.41 7.20
CA ILE A 5 9.36 -7.93 7.44
C ILE A 5 9.84 -7.41 8.80
N ILE A 6 10.55 -8.24 9.54
CA ILE A 6 11.20 -7.86 10.79
C ILE A 6 12.72 -8.04 10.63
N ALA A 7 13.49 -7.03 11.00
CA ALA A 7 14.95 -7.04 10.95
C ALA A 7 15.54 -6.66 12.32
N ASP A 8 16.30 -7.57 12.91
CA ASP A 8 17.03 -7.39 14.17
C ASP A 8 18.15 -8.41 14.25
N ASP A 9 19.35 -8.03 14.66
CA ASP A 9 20.50 -8.93 14.76
C ASP A 9 20.42 -9.92 15.93
N GLU A 10 19.48 -9.71 16.85
CA GLU A 10 19.22 -10.60 17.98
C GLU A 10 18.05 -11.57 17.67
N PRO A 11 18.31 -12.88 17.48
CA PRO A 11 17.23 -13.85 17.19
C PRO A 11 16.14 -13.91 18.26
N LYS A 12 16.49 -13.64 19.52
CA LYS A 12 15.53 -13.59 20.62
C LYS A 12 14.54 -12.43 20.48
N VAL A 13 15.00 -11.29 19.96
CA VAL A 13 14.18 -10.11 19.72
C VAL A 13 13.24 -10.36 18.54
N LEU A 14 13.73 -10.98 17.46
CA LEU A 14 12.87 -11.41 16.33
C LEU A 14 11.72 -12.30 16.80
N LEU A 15 12.03 -13.28 17.65
CA LEU A 15 11.02 -14.19 18.21
C LEU A 15 10.04 -13.44 19.13
N LEU A 16 10.54 -12.52 19.95
CA LEU A 16 9.72 -11.70 20.84
C LEU A 16 8.75 -10.84 20.05
N ILE A 17 9.19 -10.10 19.04
CA ILE A 17 8.35 -9.28 18.19
C ILE A 17 7.28 -10.12 17.52
N ARG A 18 7.67 -11.27 16.94
CA ARG A 18 6.74 -12.21 16.33
C ARG A 18 5.63 -12.66 17.27
N ASN A 19 5.95 -12.90 18.55
CA ASN A 19 4.99 -13.37 19.54
C ASN A 19 4.12 -12.28 20.13
N LEU A 20 4.59 -11.01 20.14
CA LEU A 20 3.83 -9.87 20.68
C LEU A 20 2.77 -9.36 19.71
N ILE A 21 2.96 -9.52 18.41
CA ILE A 21 2.05 -8.98 17.39
C ILE A 21 0.83 -9.89 17.21
N GLN A 22 -0.34 -9.26 17.15
CA GLN A 22 -1.63 -9.92 16.91
C GLN A 22 -1.89 -10.02 15.40
N TRP A 23 -1.16 -10.90 14.73
CA TRP A 23 -1.12 -11.01 13.26
C TRP A 23 -2.49 -11.15 12.61
N GLU A 24 -3.26 -12.12 13.05
CA GLU A 24 -4.59 -12.43 12.48
C GLU A 24 -5.57 -11.28 12.74
N GLU A 25 -5.62 -10.78 13.97
CA GLU A 25 -6.54 -9.70 14.36
C GLU A 25 -6.29 -8.42 13.56
N LEU A 26 -5.01 -8.10 13.30
CA LEU A 26 -4.61 -6.91 12.57
C LEU A 26 -4.59 -7.10 11.04
N GLY A 27 -4.80 -8.31 10.54
CA GLY A 27 -4.72 -8.62 9.12
C GLY A 27 -3.31 -8.49 8.54
N LEU A 28 -2.30 -8.86 9.34
CA LEU A 28 -0.88 -8.83 8.99
C LEU A 28 -0.34 -10.21 8.68
N GLU A 29 0.66 -10.27 7.82
CA GLU A 29 1.39 -11.47 7.46
C GLU A 29 2.90 -11.24 7.62
N LEU A 30 3.56 -12.04 8.45
CA LEU A 30 5.01 -12.05 8.52
C LEU A 30 5.57 -12.84 7.33
N VAL A 31 6.18 -12.13 6.38
CA VAL A 31 6.70 -12.76 5.16
C VAL A 31 8.17 -13.15 5.26
N ALA A 32 8.96 -12.46 6.07
CA ALA A 32 10.35 -12.81 6.33
C ALA A 32 10.91 -12.12 7.58
N THR A 33 12.03 -12.66 8.06
CA THR A 33 12.88 -12.03 9.08
C THR A 33 14.32 -11.95 8.59
N ALA A 34 15.06 -10.92 9.01
CA ALA A 34 16.47 -10.73 8.69
C ALA A 34 17.29 -10.45 9.94
N ASN A 35 18.56 -10.87 9.95
CA ASN A 35 19.47 -10.67 11.09
C ASN A 35 20.50 -9.56 10.80
N ASP A 36 20.46 -8.95 9.65
CA ASP A 36 21.36 -7.86 9.25
C ASP A 36 20.68 -6.97 8.20
N GLY A 37 21.25 -5.78 8.01
CA GLY A 37 20.66 -4.80 7.13
C GLY A 37 20.77 -5.13 5.64
N ILE A 38 21.79 -5.86 5.22
CA ILE A 38 21.97 -6.25 3.81
C ILE A 38 20.92 -7.29 3.43
N SER A 39 20.81 -8.37 4.22
CA SER A 39 19.76 -9.38 4.03
C SER A 39 18.35 -8.79 4.10
N ALA A 40 18.14 -7.82 4.99
CA ALA A 40 16.87 -7.12 5.09
C ALA A 40 16.53 -6.37 3.80
N LEU A 41 17.48 -5.66 3.21
CA LEU A 41 17.27 -4.95 1.95
C LEU A 41 16.98 -5.90 0.79
N ASP A 42 17.72 -7.01 0.69
CA ASP A 42 17.49 -8.04 -0.34
C ASP A 42 16.07 -8.62 -0.24
N LEU A 43 15.61 -8.92 0.98
CA LEU A 43 14.25 -9.40 1.22
C LEU A 43 13.17 -8.33 0.90
N ILE A 44 13.45 -7.06 1.16
CA ILE A 44 12.56 -5.96 0.80
C ILE A 44 12.43 -5.86 -0.73
N GLU A 45 13.52 -5.96 -1.46
CA GLU A 45 13.52 -5.95 -2.93
C GLU A 45 12.77 -7.15 -3.52
N GLU A 46 12.93 -8.34 -2.95
CA GLU A 46 12.30 -9.56 -3.43
C GLU A 46 10.82 -9.65 -3.09
N LEU A 47 10.47 -9.33 -1.83
CA LEU A 47 9.13 -9.60 -1.29
C LEU A 47 8.18 -8.41 -1.33
N HIS A 48 8.66 -7.19 -1.55
CA HIS A 48 7.85 -5.97 -1.58
C HIS A 48 6.88 -5.84 -0.39
N PRO A 49 7.40 -5.73 0.86
CA PRO A 49 6.56 -5.63 2.04
C PRO A 49 5.84 -4.27 2.11
N ASP A 50 4.75 -4.22 2.85
CA ASP A 50 4.05 -2.97 3.17
C ASP A 50 4.68 -2.28 4.38
N ILE A 51 5.11 -3.08 5.36
CA ILE A 51 5.67 -2.62 6.63
C ILE A 51 6.99 -3.33 6.90
N VAL A 52 7.98 -2.58 7.35
CA VAL A 52 9.24 -3.11 7.88
C VAL A 52 9.43 -2.64 9.32
N ILE A 53 9.63 -3.59 10.21
CA ILE A 53 9.99 -3.35 11.62
C ILE A 53 11.48 -3.62 11.73
N THR A 54 12.27 -2.63 12.11
CA THR A 54 13.74 -2.76 12.15
C THR A 54 14.35 -2.22 13.43
N ASP A 55 15.40 -2.88 13.90
CA ASP A 55 16.33 -2.28 14.85
C ASP A 55 17.24 -1.26 14.13
N ILE A 56 17.86 -0.36 14.88
CA ILE A 56 18.84 0.60 14.35
C ILE A 56 20.21 -0.07 14.20
N ARG A 57 20.67 -0.79 15.23
CA ARG A 57 22.00 -1.37 15.24
C ARG A 57 21.98 -2.79 14.69
N MET A 58 22.43 -2.93 13.47
CA MET A 58 22.59 -4.23 12.80
C MET A 58 23.89 -4.26 12.01
N PRO A 59 24.50 -5.44 11.81
CA PRO A 59 25.61 -5.61 10.87
C PRO A 59 25.19 -5.25 9.42
N GLY A 60 26.15 -4.85 8.62
CA GLY A 60 25.91 -4.42 7.25
C GLY A 60 25.35 -2.99 7.22
N TYR A 61 24.10 -2.83 6.78
CA TYR A 61 23.40 -1.55 6.90
C TYR A 61 22.76 -1.42 8.28
N ASP A 62 22.91 -0.27 8.93
CA ASP A 62 22.12 0.04 10.11
C ASP A 62 20.66 0.31 9.72
N GLY A 63 19.78 0.40 10.72
CA GLY A 63 18.35 0.60 10.45
C GLY A 63 18.02 1.89 9.70
N ILE A 64 18.80 2.94 9.89
CA ILE A 64 18.61 4.23 9.19
C ILE A 64 19.06 4.11 7.72
N GLU A 65 20.20 3.50 7.47
CA GLU A 65 20.68 3.23 6.10
C GLU A 65 19.71 2.30 5.35
N LEU A 66 19.18 1.29 6.03
CA LEU A 66 18.16 0.40 5.48
C LEU A 66 16.91 1.16 5.05
N ILE A 67 16.40 2.05 5.91
CA ILE A 67 15.23 2.90 5.61
C ILE A 67 15.50 3.79 4.40
N GLU A 68 16.64 4.46 4.37
CA GLU A 68 17.02 5.34 3.27
C GLU A 68 17.04 4.59 1.94
N LYS A 69 17.71 3.44 1.89
CA LYS A 69 17.80 2.61 0.69
C LYS A 69 16.48 2.01 0.26
N ALA A 70 15.70 1.50 1.19
CA ALA A 70 14.38 0.92 0.90
C ALA A 70 13.38 1.97 0.44
N LYS A 71 13.38 3.16 1.03
CA LYS A 71 12.53 4.27 0.58
C LYS A 71 12.90 4.80 -0.80
N ALA A 72 14.17 4.70 -1.20
CA ALA A 72 14.62 5.02 -2.55
C ALA A 72 14.09 3.99 -3.58
N LEU A 73 13.93 2.74 -3.20
CA LEU A 73 13.34 1.68 -4.03
C LEU A 73 11.82 1.79 -4.13
N ASP A 74 11.16 1.92 -2.98
CA ASP A 74 9.70 2.10 -2.88
C ASP A 74 9.35 3.02 -1.72
N PRO A 75 8.99 4.29 -1.99
CA PRO A 75 8.65 5.26 -0.94
C PRO A 75 7.37 4.92 -0.18
N ARG A 76 6.57 3.95 -0.64
CA ARG A 76 5.31 3.53 0.01
C ARG A 76 5.52 2.61 1.19
N ILE A 77 6.71 1.99 1.33
CA ILE A 77 7.02 1.11 2.46
C ILE A 77 7.03 1.93 3.73
N ASP A 78 6.24 1.54 4.71
CA ASP A 78 6.23 2.16 6.03
C ASP A 78 7.17 1.43 6.99
N PHE A 79 7.83 2.19 7.87
CA PHE A 79 8.80 1.68 8.81
C PHE A 79 8.41 1.96 10.24
N ILE A 80 8.66 0.96 11.11
CA ILE A 80 8.67 1.10 12.56
C ILE A 80 10.10 0.79 13.02
N ILE A 81 10.67 1.69 13.81
CA ILE A 81 11.96 1.45 14.45
C ILE A 81 11.74 0.94 15.87
N ILE A 82 12.46 -0.13 16.23
CA ILE A 82 12.51 -0.64 17.59
C ILE A 82 13.97 -0.59 18.05
N SER A 83 14.27 0.18 19.09
CA SER A 83 15.65 0.36 19.54
C SER A 83 15.78 0.45 21.07
N GLY A 84 16.87 -0.06 21.59
CA GLY A 84 17.28 0.12 23.00
C GLY A 84 17.85 1.50 23.31
N TYR A 85 18.01 2.35 22.31
CA TYR A 85 18.75 3.61 22.44
C TYR A 85 17.84 4.83 22.25
N ARG A 86 17.82 5.70 23.28
CA ARG A 86 17.18 7.01 23.24
C ARG A 86 18.13 8.06 22.66
N HIS A 87 18.56 7.87 21.40
CA HIS A 87 19.41 8.88 20.77
C HIS A 87 18.56 9.83 19.92
N PHE A 88 18.57 11.08 20.33
CA PHE A 88 17.89 12.17 19.61
C PHE A 88 18.24 12.21 18.12
N ASN A 89 19.50 11.97 17.78
CA ASN A 89 19.97 11.97 16.38
C ASN A 89 19.31 10.89 15.52
N TYR A 90 19.07 9.69 16.06
CA TYR A 90 18.39 8.62 15.33
C TYR A 90 16.91 8.92 15.16
N ALA A 91 16.24 9.40 16.19
CA ALA A 91 14.86 9.81 16.12
C ALA A 91 14.66 10.95 15.11
N GLN A 92 15.55 11.93 15.08
CA GLN A 92 15.51 13.04 14.13
C GLN A 92 15.69 12.57 12.67
N LYS A 93 16.63 11.64 12.43
CA LYS A 93 16.80 11.03 11.11
C LYS A 93 15.59 10.20 10.69
N ALA A 94 15.03 9.42 11.61
CA ALA A 94 13.83 8.63 11.38
C ALA A 94 12.65 9.51 10.95
N ILE A 95 12.43 10.64 11.61
CA ILE A 95 11.41 11.62 11.25
C ILE A 95 11.62 12.16 9.84
N ARG A 96 12.86 12.47 9.45
CA ARG A 96 13.18 12.94 8.09
C ARG A 96 12.83 11.95 6.99
N PHE A 97 12.96 10.64 7.26
CA PHE A 97 12.58 9.58 6.33
C PHE A 97 11.11 9.17 6.43
N GLY A 98 10.32 9.84 7.26
CA GLY A 98 8.89 9.57 7.39
C GLY A 98 8.59 8.21 8.01
N VAL A 99 9.36 7.80 9.02
CA VAL A 99 9.11 6.59 9.80
C VAL A 99 7.81 6.76 10.59
N GLU A 100 6.98 5.73 10.62
CA GLU A 100 5.65 5.79 11.23
C GLU A 100 5.75 5.89 12.76
N ASP A 101 6.66 5.12 13.37
CA ASP A 101 6.88 5.16 14.82
C ASP A 101 8.30 4.74 15.21
N TYR A 102 8.70 5.15 16.42
CA TYR A 102 9.97 4.81 17.04
C TYR A 102 9.71 4.25 18.44
N LEU A 103 9.76 2.94 18.59
CA LEU A 103 9.47 2.24 19.83
C LEU A 103 10.75 1.90 20.59
N LEU A 104 10.73 2.06 21.91
CA LEU A 104 11.86 1.76 22.76
C LEU A 104 11.78 0.35 23.33
N LYS A 105 12.92 -0.35 23.38
CA LYS A 105 13.08 -1.58 24.16
C LYS A 105 13.12 -1.24 25.67
N PRO A 106 12.50 -2.02 26.57
CA PRO A 106 11.80 -3.28 26.33
C PRO A 106 10.44 -3.09 25.65
N LEU A 107 10.18 -3.93 24.63
CA LEU A 107 8.99 -3.82 23.80
C LEU A 107 7.73 -4.23 24.59
N LYS A 108 6.69 -3.43 24.48
CA LYS A 108 5.38 -3.73 25.07
C LYS A 108 4.38 -4.10 23.98
N ALA A 109 3.65 -5.21 24.22
CA ALA A 109 2.63 -5.67 23.28
C ALA A 109 1.59 -4.59 22.95
N LEU A 110 1.18 -3.81 23.95
CA LEU A 110 0.19 -2.74 23.75
C LEU A 110 0.70 -1.68 22.77
N GLU A 111 1.94 -1.21 22.91
CA GLU A 111 2.50 -0.14 22.08
C GLU A 111 2.62 -0.59 20.61
N ILE A 112 3.24 -1.75 20.36
CA ILE A 112 3.43 -2.22 18.99
C ILE A 112 2.11 -2.54 18.30
N ASN A 113 1.15 -3.15 18.99
CA ASN A 113 -0.14 -3.48 18.40
C ASN A 113 -0.99 -2.24 18.15
N GLN A 114 -0.91 -1.21 19.01
CA GLN A 114 -1.58 0.08 18.76
C GLN A 114 -1.02 0.78 17.53
N THR A 115 0.30 0.83 17.37
CA THR A 115 0.95 1.42 16.20
C THR A 115 0.55 0.67 14.92
N LEU A 116 0.64 -0.65 14.93
CA LEU A 116 0.25 -1.48 13.78
C LEU A 116 -1.24 -1.36 13.45
N ARG A 117 -2.12 -1.25 14.45
CA ARG A 117 -3.56 -1.03 14.25
C ARG A 117 -3.84 0.27 13.52
N LYS A 118 -3.21 1.37 13.93
CA LYS A 118 -3.33 2.66 13.24
C LYS A 118 -2.87 2.57 11.78
N MET A 119 -1.78 1.87 11.52
CA MET A 119 -1.25 1.68 10.17
C MET A 119 -2.21 0.87 9.30
N THR A 120 -2.72 -0.25 9.81
CA THR A 120 -3.66 -1.10 9.06
C THR A 120 -4.99 -0.42 8.80
N GLU A 121 -5.51 0.39 9.72
CA GLU A 121 -6.70 1.22 9.52
C GLU A 121 -6.49 2.25 8.40
N LYS A 122 -5.36 2.93 8.39
CA LYS A 122 -4.96 3.88 7.34
C LYS A 122 -4.89 3.20 5.96
N TYR A 123 -4.36 1.98 5.87
CA TYR A 123 -4.35 1.21 4.62
C TYR A 123 -5.75 0.82 4.15
N LYS A 124 -6.60 0.35 5.05
CA LYS A 124 -8.01 0.03 4.73
C LYS A 124 -8.78 1.23 4.21
N GLU A 125 -8.56 2.40 4.78
CA GLU A 125 -9.18 3.65 4.31
C GLU A 125 -8.68 4.06 2.92
N ARG A 126 -7.38 3.95 2.66
CA ARG A 126 -6.79 4.20 1.33
C ARG A 126 -7.33 3.25 0.27
N ASP A 127 -7.42 1.96 0.58
CA ASP A 127 -7.96 0.95 -0.33
C ASP A 127 -9.45 1.21 -0.64
N LYS A 128 -10.24 1.57 0.36
CA LYS A 128 -11.65 1.95 0.17
C LYS A 128 -11.80 3.20 -0.69
N ALA A 129 -10.97 4.21 -0.46
CA ALA A 129 -10.97 5.44 -1.26
C ALA A 129 -10.63 5.16 -2.72
N LYS A 130 -9.59 4.34 -2.96
CA LYS A 130 -9.17 3.92 -4.30
C LYS A 130 -10.27 3.13 -5.02
N GLN A 131 -10.90 2.18 -4.35
CA GLN A 131 -12.02 1.42 -4.90
C GLN A 131 -13.21 2.30 -5.28
N ARG A 132 -13.54 3.31 -4.46
CA ARG A 132 -14.61 4.28 -4.77
C ARG A 132 -14.28 5.10 -6.01
N GLU A 133 -13.04 5.55 -6.14
CA GLU A 133 -12.58 6.33 -7.29
C GLU A 133 -12.61 5.48 -8.57
N GLU A 134 -12.15 4.22 -8.52
CA GLU A 134 -12.21 3.28 -9.63
C GLU A 134 -13.67 2.99 -10.06
N GLN A 135 -14.58 2.78 -9.09
CA GLN A 135 -16.00 2.57 -9.37
C GLN A 135 -16.66 3.80 -9.98
N TYR A 136 -16.30 4.99 -9.50
CA TYR A 136 -16.81 6.25 -10.03
C TYR A 136 -16.34 6.49 -11.47
N SER A 137 -15.07 6.28 -11.75
CA SER A 137 -14.49 6.38 -13.09
C SER A 137 -15.14 5.39 -14.06
N ALA A 138 -15.32 4.13 -13.64
CA ALA A 138 -15.99 3.10 -14.45
C ALA A 138 -17.45 3.48 -14.78
N ARG A 139 -18.17 4.09 -13.85
CA ARG A 139 -19.56 4.58 -14.10
C ARG A 139 -19.59 5.71 -15.11
N ILE A 140 -18.64 6.67 -15.01
CA ILE A 140 -18.55 7.77 -15.97
C ILE A 140 -18.28 7.24 -17.38
N GLU A 141 -17.37 6.28 -17.53
CA GLU A 141 -17.06 5.65 -18.81
C GLU A 141 -18.29 4.90 -19.39
N ASP A 142 -18.98 4.13 -18.58
CA ASP A 142 -20.20 3.41 -19.00
C ASP A 142 -21.32 4.36 -19.43
N ASP A 143 -21.54 5.43 -18.66
CA ASP A 143 -22.54 6.47 -18.99
C ASP A 143 -22.16 7.25 -20.26
N ALA A 144 -20.89 7.51 -20.49
CA ALA A 144 -20.41 8.15 -21.70
C ALA A 144 -20.61 7.24 -22.92
N LYS A 145 -20.31 5.95 -22.78
CA LYS A 145 -20.54 4.96 -23.85
C LYS A 145 -22.01 4.80 -24.18
N LYS A 146 -22.89 4.70 -23.19
CA LYS A 146 -24.35 4.63 -23.39
C LYS A 146 -24.87 5.86 -24.11
N ARG A 147 -24.44 7.07 -23.75
CA ARG A 147 -24.82 8.31 -24.44
C ARG A 147 -24.36 8.31 -25.88
N GLN A 148 -23.15 7.85 -26.17
CA GLN A 148 -22.64 7.73 -27.53
C GLN A 148 -23.45 6.73 -28.35
N GLU A 149 -23.79 5.57 -27.79
CA GLU A 149 -24.63 4.55 -28.45
C GLU A 149 -26.04 5.08 -28.76
N GLN A 150 -26.65 5.79 -27.79
CA GLN A 150 -27.97 6.42 -27.98
C GLN A 150 -27.95 7.51 -29.05
N PHE A 151 -26.87 8.32 -29.09
CA PHE A 151 -26.71 9.35 -30.11
C PHE A 151 -26.58 8.73 -31.51
N ILE A 152 -25.78 7.69 -31.68
CA ILE A 152 -25.62 6.95 -32.93
C ILE A 152 -26.97 6.33 -33.34
N ALA A 153 -27.68 5.72 -32.42
CA ALA A 153 -29.00 5.13 -32.70
C ALA A 153 -30.02 6.19 -33.17
N SER A 154 -30.01 7.38 -32.56
CA SER A 154 -30.89 8.49 -33.00
C SER A 154 -30.57 8.98 -34.41
N LEU A 155 -29.30 9.10 -34.77
CA LEU A 155 -28.87 9.47 -36.11
C LEU A 155 -29.26 8.43 -37.18
N LEU A 156 -29.20 7.14 -36.84
CA LEU A 156 -29.66 6.07 -37.76
C LEU A 156 -31.17 6.04 -37.94
N ALA A 157 -31.94 6.34 -36.90
CA ALA A 157 -33.41 6.43 -36.97
C ALA A 157 -33.86 7.58 -37.88
N GLU A 158 -33.25 8.77 -37.78
CA GLU A 158 -33.54 9.91 -38.66
C GLU A 158 -33.26 9.62 -40.15
N LYS A 159 -32.26 8.80 -40.46
CA LYS A 159 -31.94 8.38 -41.85
C LYS A 159 -32.97 7.39 -42.39
N SER A 160 -33.65 6.62 -41.57
CA SER A 160 -34.66 5.67 -42.02
C SER A 160 -36.02 6.33 -42.32
N ASP A 161 -36.36 7.43 -41.65
CA ASP A 161 -37.57 8.18 -41.90
C ASP A 161 -37.50 9.12 -43.13
N GLY A 162 -36.28 9.35 -43.65
CA GLY A 162 -36.07 10.20 -44.84
C GLY A 162 -36.25 9.51 -46.19
N ALA A 163 -36.57 8.22 -46.26
CA ALA A 163 -36.84 7.48 -47.47
C ALA A 163 -38.34 7.34 -47.73
N ALA A 164 -38.99 8.43 -48.07
CA ALA A 164 -40.35 8.33 -48.67
C ALA A 164 -40.29 7.74 -50.06
N PRO A 165 -41.14 6.76 -50.43
CA PRO A 165 -41.13 6.23 -51.80
C PRO A 165 -41.69 7.29 -52.74
N ALA A 166 -40.95 7.63 -53.78
CA ALA A 166 -41.44 8.40 -54.89
C ALA A 166 -42.55 7.59 -55.56
N THR A 167 -43.79 8.04 -55.44
CA THR A 167 -44.91 7.56 -56.23
C THR A 167 -44.69 8.02 -57.67
N VAL A 168 -44.39 7.08 -58.52
CA VAL A 168 -44.43 7.28 -59.98
C VAL A 168 -45.89 7.17 -60.37
N ASP A 169 -46.54 8.32 -60.55
CA ASP A 169 -47.84 8.39 -61.27
C ASP A 169 -47.49 8.12 -62.75
N SER A 170 -47.96 6.98 -63.25
CA SER A 170 -48.05 6.69 -64.67
C SER A 170 -49.37 7.27 -65.14
N VAL A 171 -49.30 8.33 -65.95
CA VAL A 171 -50.42 8.76 -66.76
C VAL A 171 -50.22 8.21 -68.19
N ASN A 172 -51.08 7.31 -68.56
CA ASN A 172 -51.66 7.01 -69.90
C ASN A 172 -50.69 6.56 -70.96
#